data_8c55ab0651d0523a23afe12381f85b60
#
_entry.id   8c55ab0651d0523a23afe12381f85b60
#
_cell.length_a   1.000
_cell.length_b   1.000
_cell.length_c   1.000
_cell.angle_alpha   90.00
_cell.angle_beta   90.00
_cell.angle_gamma   90.00
#
_symmetry.space_group_name_H-M   'P 1'
#
loop_
_entity.id
_entity.type
_entity.pdbx_description
1 polymer ?
#
loop_
_entity_poly.entity_id
_entity_poly.type
_entity_poly.pdbx_seq_one_letter_code
_entity_poly.pdbx_strand_id
1 'polypeptide(L)'
;VVDDYNEYFLNQLFEILTEYGPIHEVWFDGAHPKRKGGQTYNYPAWKKLIKALAPNAVIFGREDVRWCGNEAGGTRSTEWNVIPYQANPDTMSNFADMTDKDLGSREQLYKAKYLHYQQAETNTSIREGWFYRDDTHQKVRSTDDVFDIYERAVGGNSTFLLNIPPNRDGKFSPTDVAVLKETGQRIRETYGTDLFLSLIHI
;
A
#
# COMPACT_ATOMS: atom_id res chain seq x y z
N VAL A 1 -29.39 -6.89 -6.71
CA VAL A 1 -28.26 -6.44 -7.56
C VAL A 1 -27.12 -5.96 -6.67
N VAL A 2 -27.39 -5.11 -5.64
CA VAL A 2 -26.35 -4.62 -4.71
C VAL A 2 -25.76 -5.74 -3.87
N ASP A 3 -26.59 -6.68 -3.44
CA ASP A 3 -26.17 -7.81 -2.63
C ASP A 3 -25.40 -8.85 -3.44
N ASP A 4 -25.76 -9.07 -4.70
CA ASP A 4 -25.08 -10.00 -5.61
C ASP A 4 -23.59 -9.66 -5.77
N TYR A 5 -23.25 -8.36 -5.87
CA TYR A 5 -21.84 -7.94 -5.96
C TYR A 5 -21.08 -8.19 -4.66
N ASN A 6 -21.69 -7.92 -3.51
CA ASN A 6 -21.07 -8.16 -2.21
C ASN A 6 -20.82 -9.64 -1.96
N GLU A 7 -21.75 -10.51 -2.37
CA GLU A 7 -21.57 -11.96 -2.31
C GLU A 7 -20.49 -12.44 -3.29
N TYR A 8 -20.52 -11.97 -4.53
CA TYR A 8 -19.47 -12.26 -5.51
C TYR A 8 -18.08 -11.88 -4.97
N PHE A 9 -17.94 -10.70 -4.38
CA PHE A 9 -16.68 -10.24 -3.82
C PHE A 9 -16.23 -11.07 -2.62
N LEU A 10 -17.15 -11.51 -1.75
CA LEU A 10 -16.83 -12.45 -0.66
C LEU A 10 -16.29 -13.78 -1.20
N ASN A 11 -16.88 -14.33 -2.25
CA ASN A 11 -16.41 -15.56 -2.88
C ASN A 11 -15.03 -15.40 -3.50
N GLN A 12 -14.75 -14.26 -4.14
CA GLN A 12 -13.41 -13.94 -4.65
C GLN A 12 -12.38 -13.84 -3.52
N LEU A 13 -12.70 -13.15 -2.44
CA LEU A 13 -11.82 -13.05 -1.27
C LEU A 13 -11.59 -14.42 -0.64
N PHE A 14 -12.62 -15.26 -0.52
CA PHE A 14 -12.48 -16.60 0.02
C PHE A 14 -11.49 -17.43 -0.80
N GLU A 15 -11.66 -17.45 -2.13
CA GLU A 15 -10.75 -18.16 -3.03
C GLU A 15 -9.31 -17.66 -2.88
N ILE A 16 -9.09 -16.34 -2.97
CA ILE A 16 -7.75 -15.76 -2.88
C ILE A 16 -7.09 -16.07 -1.53
N LEU A 17 -7.85 -16.05 -0.45
CA LEU A 17 -7.33 -16.26 0.91
C LEU A 17 -7.09 -17.72 1.26
N THR A 18 -7.61 -18.68 0.48
CA THR A 18 -7.53 -20.12 0.79
C THR A 18 -6.71 -20.93 -0.21
N GLU A 19 -6.68 -20.55 -1.49
CA GLU A 19 -6.17 -21.43 -2.56
C GLU A 19 -4.73 -21.12 -2.99
N TYR A 20 -4.19 -19.91 -2.70
CA TYR A 20 -2.94 -19.44 -3.30
C TYR A 20 -1.80 -19.23 -2.29
N GLY A 21 -1.97 -19.72 -1.07
CA GLY A 21 -0.99 -19.60 0.01
C GLY A 21 -1.19 -18.37 0.90
N PRO A 22 -0.23 -18.06 1.78
CA PRO A 22 -0.37 -17.00 2.76
C PRO A 22 -0.51 -15.63 2.09
N ILE A 23 -1.52 -14.87 2.51
CA ILE A 23 -1.75 -13.48 2.11
C ILE A 23 -1.34 -12.57 3.26
N HIS A 24 -0.51 -11.58 2.97
CA HIS A 24 0.01 -10.63 3.97
C HIS A 24 -0.68 -9.28 3.92
N GLU A 25 -1.26 -8.93 2.77
CA GLU A 25 -1.99 -7.69 2.59
C GLU A 25 -3.17 -7.88 1.64
N VAL A 26 -4.32 -7.27 1.99
CA VAL A 26 -5.47 -7.12 1.10
C VAL A 26 -5.61 -5.63 0.78
N TRP A 27 -5.45 -5.30 -0.50
CA TRP A 27 -5.42 -3.93 -0.97
C TRP A 27 -6.76 -3.53 -1.59
N PHE A 28 -7.45 -2.56 -0.96
CA PHE A 28 -8.70 -2.01 -1.48
C PHE A 28 -8.45 -0.71 -2.21
N ASP A 29 -8.81 -0.66 -3.50
CA ASP A 29 -8.85 0.59 -4.26
C ASP A 29 -9.97 1.50 -3.72
N GLY A 30 -9.67 2.80 -3.60
CA GLY A 30 -10.63 3.82 -3.22
C GLY A 30 -11.62 4.18 -4.34
N ALA A 31 -11.45 3.62 -5.55
CA ALA A 31 -12.34 3.88 -6.67
C ALA A 31 -13.77 3.46 -6.36
N HIS A 32 -14.70 4.37 -6.60
CA HIS A 32 -16.12 4.13 -6.40
C HIS A 32 -16.90 4.62 -7.62
N PRO A 33 -17.82 3.82 -8.19
CA PRO A 33 -18.63 4.28 -9.31
C PRO A 33 -19.51 5.47 -8.88
N LYS A 34 -19.29 6.62 -9.51
CA LYS A 34 -20.04 7.87 -9.26
C LYS A 34 -21.42 7.88 -9.91
N ARG A 35 -21.93 6.73 -10.35
CA ARG A 35 -23.24 6.63 -10.98
C ARG A 35 -24.35 6.76 -9.94
N LYS A 36 -25.46 7.37 -10.35
CA LYS A 36 -26.68 7.41 -9.54
C LYS A 36 -27.09 5.98 -9.14
N GLY A 37 -27.29 5.73 -7.85
CA GLY A 37 -27.58 4.40 -7.32
C GLY A 37 -26.35 3.49 -7.18
N GLY A 38 -25.15 4.07 -7.08
CA GLY A 38 -23.88 3.34 -6.97
C GLY A 38 -23.86 2.18 -5.96
N GLN A 39 -22.86 1.33 -6.07
CA GLN A 39 -22.71 0.13 -5.25
C GLN A 39 -22.50 0.50 -3.78
N THR A 40 -23.24 -0.14 -2.88
CA THR A 40 -22.95 -0.14 -1.45
C THR A 40 -22.07 -1.34 -1.11
N TYR A 41 -20.90 -1.08 -0.51
CA TYR A 41 -19.93 -2.11 -0.20
C TYR A 41 -20.08 -2.61 1.23
N ASN A 42 -20.12 -3.93 1.41
CA ASN A 42 -20.22 -4.58 2.73
C ASN A 42 -18.82 -4.85 3.31
N TYR A 43 -18.05 -3.78 3.55
CA TYR A 43 -16.73 -3.90 4.16
C TYR A 43 -16.70 -4.64 5.51
N PRO A 44 -17.68 -4.51 6.41
CA PRO A 44 -17.67 -5.27 7.66
C PRO A 44 -17.64 -6.79 7.44
N ALA A 45 -18.41 -7.31 6.46
CA ALA A 45 -18.38 -8.73 6.11
C ALA A 45 -17.04 -9.14 5.49
N TRP A 46 -16.51 -8.33 4.58
CA TRP A 46 -15.21 -8.59 3.93
C TRP A 46 -14.07 -8.60 4.94
N LYS A 47 -14.01 -7.60 5.84
CA LYS A 47 -13.02 -7.54 6.93
C LYS A 47 -13.11 -8.78 7.82
N LYS A 48 -14.31 -9.18 8.23
CA LYS A 48 -14.53 -10.36 9.06
C LYS A 48 -13.97 -11.62 8.39
N LEU A 49 -14.23 -11.80 7.09
CA LEU A 49 -13.69 -12.91 6.32
C LEU A 49 -12.16 -12.87 6.26
N ILE A 50 -11.57 -11.72 5.90
CA ILE A 50 -10.12 -11.55 5.81
C ILE A 50 -9.45 -11.91 7.14
N LYS A 51 -9.92 -11.32 8.25
CA LYS A 51 -9.31 -11.55 9.57
C LYS A 51 -9.56 -12.97 10.10
N ALA A 52 -10.58 -13.67 9.63
CA ALA A 52 -10.81 -15.09 9.96
C ALA A 52 -9.86 -16.03 9.21
N LEU A 53 -9.61 -15.78 7.92
CA LEU A 53 -8.80 -16.65 7.06
C LEU A 53 -7.32 -16.25 7.03
N ALA A 54 -7.02 -14.97 7.15
CA ALA A 54 -5.68 -14.40 7.16
C ALA A 54 -5.53 -13.39 8.32
N PRO A 55 -5.49 -13.85 9.59
CA PRO A 55 -5.53 -12.96 10.77
C PRO A 55 -4.35 -11.98 10.84
N ASN A 56 -3.21 -12.32 10.25
CA ASN A 56 -2.01 -11.50 10.21
C ASN A 56 -1.96 -10.57 8.97
N ALA A 57 -2.89 -10.69 8.03
CA ALA A 57 -2.93 -9.80 6.89
C ALA A 57 -3.38 -8.40 7.30
N VAL A 58 -2.69 -7.39 6.77
CA VAL A 58 -3.09 -5.99 6.89
C VAL A 58 -4.06 -5.61 5.76
N ILE A 59 -4.89 -4.60 6.00
CA ILE A 59 -5.87 -4.12 5.02
C ILE A 59 -5.52 -2.68 4.66
N PHE A 60 -5.11 -2.46 3.40
CA PHE A 60 -4.84 -1.14 2.85
C PHE A 60 -6.13 -0.35 2.60
N GLY A 61 -6.04 0.97 2.80
CA GLY A 61 -7.17 1.89 2.61
C GLY A 61 -8.23 1.79 3.71
N ARG A 62 -7.89 1.13 4.81
CA ARG A 62 -8.73 0.90 5.98
C ARG A 62 -7.93 1.14 7.27
N GLU A 63 -8.32 0.47 8.34
CA GLU A 63 -7.77 0.66 9.68
C GLU A 63 -6.28 0.30 9.82
N ASP A 64 -5.73 -0.59 9.00
CA ASP A 64 -4.36 -1.08 9.19
C ASP A 64 -3.31 -0.25 8.45
N VAL A 65 -3.58 0.06 7.18
CA VAL A 65 -2.64 0.74 6.28
C VAL A 65 -3.32 1.91 5.59
N ARG A 66 -2.65 3.05 5.58
CA ARG A 66 -3.10 4.28 4.92
C ARG A 66 -2.25 4.62 3.71
N TRP A 67 -2.85 5.32 2.79
CA TRP A 67 -2.18 5.88 1.63
C TRP A 67 -1.41 7.17 1.96
N CYS A 68 -0.23 7.37 1.35
CA CYS A 68 0.53 8.61 1.50
C CYS A 68 -0.06 9.81 0.74
N GLY A 69 -1.14 9.60 -0.02
CA GLY A 69 -1.89 10.68 -0.68
C GLY A 69 -1.44 11.02 -2.09
N ASN A 70 -0.54 10.25 -2.70
CA ASN A 70 -0.13 10.43 -4.10
C ASN A 70 0.36 9.11 -4.72
N GLU A 71 0.40 9.08 -6.06
CA GLU A 71 0.86 7.95 -6.85
C GLU A 71 2.25 8.16 -7.47
N ALA A 72 2.94 9.21 -7.06
CA ALA A 72 4.25 9.57 -7.58
C ALA A 72 5.43 8.96 -6.80
N GLY A 73 5.14 8.22 -5.72
CA GLY A 73 6.15 7.71 -4.82
C GLY A 73 6.63 8.75 -3.78
N GLY A 74 5.85 9.81 -3.56
CA GLY A 74 6.16 10.84 -2.58
C GLY A 74 5.75 10.46 -1.16
N THR A 75 6.59 10.83 -0.19
CA THR A 75 6.32 10.71 1.24
C THR A 75 6.55 12.03 1.95
N ARG A 76 6.05 12.18 3.15
CA ARG A 76 6.57 13.19 4.08
C ARG A 76 7.99 12.80 4.49
N SER A 77 8.74 13.73 5.06
CA SER A 77 10.09 13.44 5.59
C SER A 77 10.07 12.33 6.65
N THR A 78 8.96 12.21 7.38
CA THR A 78 8.67 11.10 8.29
C THR A 78 7.17 10.81 8.24
N GLU A 79 6.81 9.58 7.92
CA GLU A 79 5.44 9.11 7.99
C GLU A 79 5.17 8.57 9.41
N TRP A 80 4.24 9.18 10.10
CA TRP A 80 3.88 8.78 11.45
C TRP A 80 2.89 7.61 11.43
N ASN A 81 3.07 6.68 12.34
CA ASN A 81 2.15 5.55 12.50
C ASN A 81 1.01 5.84 13.47
N VAL A 82 1.14 6.88 14.29
CA VAL A 82 0.07 7.30 15.19
C VAL A 82 -0.68 8.46 14.57
N ILE A 83 -1.92 8.20 14.19
CA ILE A 83 -2.77 9.10 13.42
C ILE A 83 -3.89 9.66 14.28
N PRO A 84 -4.16 10.99 14.20
CA PRO A 84 -5.23 11.64 14.96
C PRO A 84 -6.59 11.44 14.29
N TYR A 85 -7.58 11.01 15.07
CA TYR A 85 -8.97 10.87 14.65
C TYR A 85 -9.94 11.62 15.56
N GLN A 86 -11.06 12.11 15.01
CA GLN A 86 -12.16 12.73 15.75
C GLN A 86 -13.29 11.75 16.05
N ALA A 87 -13.39 10.66 15.29
CA ALA A 87 -14.32 9.55 15.52
C ALA A 87 -13.53 8.31 15.99
N ASN A 88 -14.23 7.39 16.67
CA ASN A 88 -13.60 6.15 17.12
C ASN A 88 -13.25 5.24 15.93
N PRO A 89 -11.97 4.97 15.66
CA PRO A 89 -11.53 4.14 14.53
C PRO A 89 -12.10 2.73 14.53
N ASP A 90 -12.35 2.14 15.71
CA ASP A 90 -12.91 0.79 15.83
C ASP A 90 -14.34 0.68 15.30
N THR A 91 -15.06 1.80 15.23
CA THR A 91 -16.45 1.87 14.77
C THR A 91 -16.62 2.57 13.43
N MET A 92 -15.53 3.07 12.84
CA MET A 92 -15.59 3.76 11.55
C MET A 92 -15.84 2.77 10.40
N SER A 93 -16.79 3.10 9.55
CA SER A 93 -17.05 2.36 8.29
C SER A 93 -16.16 2.82 7.14
N ASN A 94 -15.66 4.06 7.20
CA ASN A 94 -14.81 4.65 6.17
C ASN A 94 -13.60 5.33 6.80
N PHE A 95 -12.45 5.18 6.14
CA PHE A 95 -11.22 5.88 6.46
C PHE A 95 -10.90 6.83 5.30
N ALA A 96 -10.76 8.11 5.61
CA ALA A 96 -10.38 9.11 4.63
C ALA A 96 -8.87 9.03 4.33
N ASP A 97 -8.50 9.46 3.13
CA ASP A 97 -7.09 9.65 2.78
C ASP A 97 -6.47 10.72 3.68
N MET A 98 -5.33 10.38 4.30
CA MET A 98 -4.63 11.27 5.22
C MET A 98 -3.56 12.07 4.47
N THR A 99 -4.00 13.12 3.77
CA THR A 99 -3.15 13.91 2.85
C THR A 99 -2.56 15.18 3.45
N ASP A 100 -2.89 15.54 4.68
CA ASP A 100 -2.40 16.75 5.34
C ASP A 100 -0.87 16.72 5.48
N LYS A 101 -0.22 17.82 5.15
CA LYS A 101 1.25 17.92 5.21
C LYS A 101 1.82 17.81 6.61
N ASP A 102 1.06 18.22 7.61
CA ASP A 102 1.42 18.23 9.03
C ASP A 102 0.84 17.05 9.81
N LEU A 103 0.37 16.02 9.10
CA LEU A 103 -0.12 14.78 9.71
C LEU A 103 0.92 14.20 10.68
N GLY A 104 0.51 13.96 11.92
CA GLY A 104 1.41 13.50 12.99
C GLY A 104 2.13 14.61 13.74
N SER A 105 1.94 15.88 13.38
CA SER A 105 2.44 17.00 14.17
C SER A 105 1.82 16.99 15.59
N ARG A 106 2.55 17.52 16.58
CA ARG A 106 2.03 17.63 17.96
C ARG A 106 0.72 18.40 18.03
N GLU A 107 0.60 19.43 17.22
CA GLU A 107 -0.61 20.24 17.15
C GLU A 107 -1.84 19.42 16.72
N GLN A 108 -1.69 18.58 15.70
CA GLN A 108 -2.74 17.67 15.24
C GLN A 108 -3.05 16.61 16.30
N LEU A 109 -2.04 16.00 16.91
CA LEU A 109 -2.21 14.96 17.93
C LEU A 109 -2.94 15.50 19.18
N TYR A 110 -2.61 16.70 19.63
CA TYR A 110 -3.25 17.29 20.83
C TYR A 110 -4.73 17.65 20.61
N LYS A 111 -5.16 17.86 19.38
CA LYS A 111 -6.56 18.13 19.03
C LYS A 111 -7.39 16.85 18.81
N ALA A 112 -6.74 15.69 18.75
CA ALA A 112 -7.40 14.42 18.48
C ALA A 112 -8.20 13.94 19.69
N LYS A 113 -9.34 13.30 19.41
CA LYS A 113 -10.11 12.56 20.41
C LYS A 113 -9.63 11.12 20.54
N TYR A 114 -9.09 10.56 19.45
CA TYR A 114 -8.57 9.21 19.36
C TYR A 114 -7.23 9.23 18.65
N LEU A 115 -6.33 8.35 19.07
CA LEU A 115 -5.07 8.06 18.41
C LEU A 115 -5.14 6.62 17.90
N HIS A 116 -4.78 6.43 16.65
CA HIS A 116 -4.86 5.12 15.99
C HIS A 116 -3.54 4.77 15.32
N TYR A 117 -3.09 3.53 15.50
CA TYR A 117 -1.92 3.02 14.80
C TYR A 117 -2.30 2.67 13.36
N GLN A 118 -1.65 3.27 12.39
CA GLN A 118 -1.92 3.07 10.98
C GLN A 118 -0.65 3.28 10.17
N GLN A 119 -0.08 2.19 9.66
CA GLN A 119 1.15 2.23 8.84
C GLN A 119 0.89 2.99 7.54
N ALA A 120 1.87 3.78 7.12
CA ALA A 120 1.84 4.43 5.80
C ALA A 120 2.30 3.48 4.70
N GLU A 121 1.71 3.61 3.51
CA GLU A 121 2.16 2.96 2.29
C GLU A 121 2.35 3.98 1.17
N THR A 122 3.54 3.95 0.57
CA THR A 122 3.91 4.75 -0.59
C THR A 122 3.72 3.93 -1.84
N ASN A 123 2.90 4.42 -2.77
CA ASN A 123 2.54 3.73 -3.99
C ASN A 123 3.09 4.45 -5.21
N THR A 124 3.66 3.71 -6.13
CA THR A 124 3.97 4.20 -7.48
C THR A 124 4.11 3.03 -8.46
N SER A 125 4.16 3.35 -9.74
CA SER A 125 4.43 2.37 -10.79
C SER A 125 5.85 2.52 -11.32
N ILE A 126 6.49 1.40 -11.67
CA ILE A 126 7.77 1.38 -12.38
C ILE A 126 7.65 2.00 -13.79
N ARG A 127 6.43 2.03 -14.32
CA ARG A 127 6.11 2.60 -15.63
C ARG A 127 5.26 3.85 -15.52
N GLU A 128 5.14 4.60 -16.60
CA GLU A 128 4.17 5.69 -16.72
C GLU A 128 2.74 5.11 -16.72
N GLY A 129 2.06 5.19 -15.56
CA GLY A 129 0.71 4.64 -15.33
C GLY A 129 0.71 3.20 -14.79
N TRP A 130 -0.47 2.76 -14.36
CA TRP A 130 -0.67 1.52 -13.61
C TRP A 130 -0.78 0.27 -14.48
N PHE A 131 -1.13 0.44 -15.75
CA PHE A 131 -1.36 -0.67 -16.67
C PHE A 131 -0.31 -0.71 -17.77
N TYR A 132 0.01 -1.91 -18.21
CA TYR A 132 1.00 -2.15 -19.26
C TYR A 132 0.59 -1.50 -20.60
N ARG A 133 1.55 -0.79 -21.17
CA ARG A 133 1.63 -0.45 -22.59
C ARG A 133 3.02 -0.91 -23.07
N ASP A 134 3.21 -1.14 -24.36
CA ASP A 134 4.50 -1.57 -24.87
C ASP A 134 5.61 -0.53 -24.63
N ASP A 135 6.88 -0.97 -24.71
CA ASP A 135 8.06 -0.15 -24.39
C ASP A 135 8.24 1.06 -25.32
N THR A 136 7.57 1.08 -26.48
CA THR A 136 7.59 2.22 -27.40
C THR A 136 6.67 3.34 -26.96
N HIS A 137 5.67 3.04 -26.13
CA HIS A 137 4.62 3.98 -25.71
C HIS A 137 4.65 4.29 -24.20
N GLN A 138 5.60 3.71 -23.46
CA GLN A 138 5.63 3.85 -22.01
C GLN A 138 7.06 3.79 -21.48
N LYS A 139 7.49 4.85 -20.81
CA LYS A 139 8.81 4.89 -20.17
C LYS A 139 8.81 4.04 -18.90
N VAL A 140 9.96 3.40 -18.65
CA VAL A 140 10.31 2.72 -17.42
C VAL A 140 11.20 3.65 -16.59
N ARG A 141 10.97 3.72 -15.28
CA ARG A 141 11.83 4.46 -14.35
C ARG A 141 13.24 3.91 -14.38
N SER A 142 14.21 4.78 -14.16
CA SER A 142 15.60 4.34 -13.98
C SER A 142 15.78 3.65 -12.63
N THR A 143 16.83 2.87 -12.50
CA THR A 143 17.26 2.29 -11.22
C THR A 143 17.49 3.37 -10.15
N ASP A 144 18.10 4.51 -10.54
CA ASP A 144 18.33 5.62 -9.62
C ASP A 144 17.02 6.20 -9.08
N ASP A 145 16.01 6.38 -9.95
CA ASP A 145 14.71 6.92 -9.53
C ASP A 145 13.98 5.95 -8.59
N VAL A 146 13.97 4.64 -8.92
CA VAL A 146 13.32 3.63 -8.06
C VAL A 146 14.04 3.50 -6.72
N PHE A 147 15.37 3.53 -6.72
CA PHE A 147 16.17 3.46 -5.51
C PHE A 147 15.99 4.69 -4.62
N ASP A 148 15.97 5.89 -5.19
CA ASP A 148 15.69 7.14 -4.46
C ASP A 148 14.28 7.12 -3.82
N ILE A 149 13.27 6.62 -4.53
CA ILE A 149 11.92 6.45 -3.96
C ILE A 149 11.96 5.44 -2.80
N TYR A 150 12.67 4.32 -2.97
CA TYR A 150 12.83 3.32 -1.91
C TYR A 150 13.45 3.94 -0.64
N GLU A 151 14.56 4.66 -0.78
CA GLU A 151 15.23 5.30 0.35
C GLU A 151 14.31 6.29 1.07
N ARG A 152 13.62 7.14 0.32
CA ARG A 152 12.69 8.12 0.92
C ARG A 152 11.47 7.45 1.56
N ALA A 153 10.90 6.45 0.92
CA ALA A 153 9.72 5.76 1.44
C ALA A 153 10.06 4.96 2.70
N VAL A 154 10.99 4.02 2.59
CA VAL A 154 11.36 3.13 3.70
C VAL A 154 12.08 3.90 4.81
N GLY A 155 13.02 4.78 4.45
CA GLY A 155 13.69 5.67 5.41
C GLY A 155 12.74 6.69 6.05
N GLY A 156 11.67 7.07 5.36
CA GLY A 156 10.59 7.91 5.87
C GLY A 156 9.52 7.16 6.67
N ASN A 157 9.74 5.89 7.00
CA ASN A 157 8.82 5.04 7.75
C ASN A 157 7.52 4.72 7.00
N SER A 158 7.63 4.40 5.71
CA SER A 158 6.51 3.98 4.86
C SER A 158 6.82 2.63 4.21
N THR A 159 5.86 1.77 4.09
CA THR A 159 5.95 0.61 3.21
C THR A 159 6.03 1.08 1.77
N PHE A 160 6.92 0.50 0.97
CA PHE A 160 7.04 0.85 -0.44
C PHE A 160 6.39 -0.22 -1.32
N LEU A 161 5.29 0.13 -1.96
CA LEU A 161 4.62 -0.69 -2.97
C LEU A 161 4.95 -0.16 -4.36
N LEU A 162 5.72 -0.94 -5.13
CA LEU A 162 6.05 -0.65 -6.52
C LEU A 162 5.23 -1.52 -7.46
N ASN A 163 4.35 -0.92 -8.23
CA ASN A 163 3.56 -1.62 -9.23
C ASN A 163 4.43 -1.97 -10.44
N ILE A 164 4.41 -3.24 -10.84
CA ILE A 164 5.05 -3.76 -12.05
C ILE A 164 3.95 -4.33 -12.94
N PRO A 165 3.47 -3.59 -13.95
CA PRO A 165 2.36 -4.07 -14.76
C PRO A 165 2.80 -5.26 -15.65
N PRO A 166 2.11 -6.41 -15.58
CA PRO A 166 2.41 -7.53 -16.44
C PRO A 166 2.07 -7.21 -17.90
N ASN A 167 2.87 -7.72 -18.84
CA ASN A 167 2.58 -7.64 -20.25
C ASN A 167 1.40 -8.56 -20.65
N ARG A 168 1.05 -8.59 -21.94
CA ARG A 168 -0.08 -9.39 -22.43
C ARG A 168 0.09 -10.90 -22.26
N ASP A 169 1.34 -11.38 -22.06
CA ASP A 169 1.63 -12.79 -21.78
C ASP A 169 1.59 -13.10 -20.28
N GLY A 170 1.19 -12.15 -19.43
CA GLY A 170 1.19 -12.29 -17.98
C GLY A 170 2.59 -12.28 -17.35
N LYS A 171 3.58 -11.72 -18.02
CA LYS A 171 4.99 -11.67 -17.58
C LYS A 171 5.46 -10.23 -17.42
N PHE A 172 6.46 -10.03 -16.58
CA PHE A 172 7.17 -8.75 -16.55
C PHE A 172 8.01 -8.57 -17.81
N SER A 173 8.05 -7.37 -18.33
CA SER A 173 8.89 -7.03 -19.47
C SER A 173 10.38 -7.11 -19.09
N PRO A 174 11.26 -7.48 -20.03
CA PRO A 174 12.70 -7.56 -19.76
C PRO A 174 13.30 -6.26 -19.22
N THR A 175 12.82 -5.11 -19.67
CA THR A 175 13.21 -3.78 -19.18
C THR A 175 12.86 -3.57 -17.71
N ASP A 176 11.66 -3.96 -17.28
CA ASP A 176 11.22 -3.89 -15.88
C ASP A 176 12.06 -4.81 -15.00
N VAL A 177 12.30 -6.05 -15.50
CA VAL A 177 13.12 -7.03 -14.79
C VAL A 177 14.56 -6.55 -14.60
N ALA A 178 15.14 -5.85 -15.60
CA ALA A 178 16.49 -5.30 -15.50
C ALA A 178 16.56 -4.25 -14.36
N VAL A 179 15.64 -3.28 -14.37
CA VAL A 179 15.57 -2.24 -13.32
C VAL A 179 15.34 -2.85 -11.94
N LEU A 180 14.43 -3.82 -11.82
CA LEU A 180 14.16 -4.50 -10.54
C LEU A 180 15.39 -5.24 -9.99
N LYS A 181 16.11 -5.98 -10.86
CA LYS A 181 17.31 -6.71 -10.44
C LYS A 181 18.40 -5.77 -9.97
N GLU A 182 18.66 -4.71 -10.72
CA GLU A 182 19.66 -3.71 -10.38
C GLU A 182 19.30 -2.96 -9.10
N THR A 183 18.04 -2.53 -8.96
CA THR A 183 17.54 -1.90 -7.71
C THR A 183 17.69 -2.83 -6.53
N GLY A 184 17.28 -4.10 -6.66
CA GLY A 184 17.39 -5.09 -5.60
C GLY A 184 18.84 -5.41 -5.21
N GLN A 185 19.76 -5.42 -6.19
CA GLN A 185 21.19 -5.56 -5.93
C GLN A 185 21.71 -4.36 -5.14
N ARG A 186 21.41 -3.15 -5.57
CA ARG A 186 21.82 -1.90 -4.90
C ARG A 186 21.29 -1.81 -3.46
N ILE A 187 20.04 -2.22 -3.22
CA ILE A 187 19.48 -2.29 -1.86
C ILE A 187 20.30 -3.24 -0.99
N ARG A 188 20.63 -4.43 -1.47
CA ARG A 188 21.44 -5.41 -0.72
C ARG A 188 22.86 -4.91 -0.47
N GLU A 189 23.50 -4.28 -1.43
CA GLU A 189 24.85 -3.74 -1.29
C GLU A 189 24.90 -2.58 -0.30
N THR A 190 23.85 -1.73 -0.28
CA THR A 190 23.79 -0.55 0.60
C THR A 190 23.35 -0.91 2.01
N TYR A 191 22.37 -1.78 2.16
CA TYR A 191 21.68 -2.05 3.44
C TYR A 191 21.75 -3.51 3.90
N GLY A 192 22.41 -4.39 3.15
CA GLY A 192 22.48 -5.82 3.44
C GLY A 192 23.38 -6.19 4.62
N THR A 193 24.18 -5.25 5.13
CA THR A 193 25.04 -5.47 6.31
C THR A 193 24.44 -4.74 7.51
N ASP A 194 24.08 -5.49 8.53
CA ASP A 194 23.62 -4.93 9.80
C ASP A 194 24.81 -4.41 10.62
N LEU A 195 24.99 -3.10 10.60
CA LEU A 195 26.07 -2.44 11.34
C LEU A 195 25.85 -2.49 12.86
N PHE A 196 24.61 -2.61 13.34
CA PHE A 196 24.30 -2.69 14.77
C PHE A 196 24.69 -4.03 15.36
N LEU A 197 24.50 -5.14 14.64
CA LEU A 197 24.92 -6.45 15.09
C LEU A 197 26.44 -6.55 15.23
N SER A 198 27.20 -5.80 14.44
CA SER A 198 28.66 -5.74 14.57
C SER A 198 29.15 -4.94 15.79
N LEU A 199 28.32 -4.02 16.32
CA LEU A 199 28.64 -3.20 17.49
C LEU A 199 28.26 -3.89 18.82
N ILE A 200 27.38 -4.86 18.82
CA ILE A 200 26.97 -5.62 20.03
C ILE A 200 28.05 -6.62 20.45
N HIS A 201 29.04 -6.90 19.58
CA HIS A 201 30.16 -7.82 19.85
C HIS A 201 31.47 -7.11 20.26
N ILE A 202 31.40 -5.80 20.53
CA ILE A 202 32.47 -5.04 21.15
C ILE A 202 32.14 -4.86 22.63
#